data_d374daadee64febe2c9598d922ea5849
#
_entry.id   d374daadee64febe2c9598d922ea5849
#
_cell.length_a   1.000
_cell.length_b   1.000
_cell.length_c   1.000
_cell.angle_alpha   90.00
_cell.angle_beta   90.00
_cell.angle_gamma   90.00
#
_symmetry.space_group_name_H-M   'P 1'
#
loop_
_entity.id
_entity.type
_entity.pdbx_description
1 polymer ?
#
loop_
_entity_poly.entity_id
_entity_poly.type
_entity_poly.pdbx_seq_one_letter_code
_entity_poly.pdbx_strand_id
1 'polypeptide(L)'
;MSSKIVKDVTLLFMAALLVRVGYALFFVEPEYLLIEDQALYIQLAQQFPESGFLGVIHERVPGYPLFISSIYTVFGESLWNIISIQILLDSASCVVIALMAKSLFGKGFWIAGMLSVINLNMIILSTSLLTDTLFLFLFILFIFSLLQYLQSERTRWLVLLVLFISLATLVRPSSYYLLPILLIGLVSWRLWHR
;
A
#
# COMPACT_ATOMS: atom_id res chain seq x y z
N MET A 1 -19.52 -4.42 -13.06
CA MET A 1 -19.53 -3.29 -12.12
C MET A 1 -20.54 -2.27 -12.64
N SER A 2 -21.48 -1.75 -11.83
CA SER A 2 -22.47 -0.75 -12.27
C SER A 2 -21.75 0.54 -12.70
N SER A 3 -22.26 1.22 -13.76
CA SER A 3 -21.72 2.52 -14.23
C SER A 3 -21.62 3.55 -13.09
N LYS A 4 -22.52 3.51 -12.13
CA LYS A 4 -22.49 4.37 -10.94
C LYS A 4 -21.26 4.11 -10.08
N ILE A 5 -20.90 2.85 -9.81
CA ILE A 5 -19.75 2.54 -8.94
C ILE A 5 -18.42 2.94 -9.60
N VAL A 6 -18.32 2.85 -10.94
CA VAL A 6 -17.15 3.31 -11.67
C VAL A 6 -16.97 4.83 -11.47
N LYS A 7 -18.05 5.61 -11.62
CA LYS A 7 -18.01 7.06 -11.38
C LYS A 7 -17.63 7.39 -9.94
N ASP A 8 -18.23 6.72 -8.96
CA ASP A 8 -17.92 6.95 -7.54
C ASP A 8 -16.45 6.66 -7.23
N VAL A 9 -15.90 5.57 -7.74
CA VAL A 9 -14.48 5.18 -7.61
C VAL A 9 -13.56 6.23 -8.25
N THR A 10 -13.86 6.65 -9.48
CA THR A 10 -13.05 7.65 -10.17
C THR A 10 -13.07 8.99 -9.43
N LEU A 11 -14.24 9.45 -8.99
CA LEU A 11 -14.36 10.70 -8.25
C LEU A 11 -13.59 10.67 -6.94
N LEU A 12 -13.69 9.57 -6.17
CA LEU A 12 -12.97 9.42 -4.92
C LEU A 12 -11.45 9.37 -5.14
N PHE A 13 -11.00 8.62 -6.15
CA PHE A 13 -9.58 8.55 -6.51
C PHE A 13 -9.02 9.93 -6.88
N MET A 14 -9.75 10.68 -7.72
CA MET A 14 -9.33 12.02 -8.13
C MET A 14 -9.31 13.00 -6.95
N ALA A 15 -10.29 12.93 -6.04
CA ALA A 15 -10.29 13.74 -4.83
C ALA A 15 -9.08 13.43 -3.94
N ALA A 16 -8.77 12.14 -3.73
CA ALA A 16 -7.60 11.70 -2.98
C ALA A 16 -6.30 12.18 -3.63
N LEU A 17 -6.19 12.03 -4.95
CA LEU A 17 -5.04 12.46 -5.73
C LEU A 17 -4.81 13.98 -5.63
N LEU A 18 -5.85 14.78 -5.81
CA LEU A 18 -5.77 16.23 -5.72
C LEU A 18 -5.29 16.73 -4.35
N VAL A 19 -5.79 16.14 -3.27
CA VAL A 19 -5.36 16.49 -1.90
C VAL A 19 -3.87 16.18 -1.70
N ARG A 20 -3.38 15.01 -2.14
CA ARG A 20 -1.99 14.59 -1.97
C ARG A 20 -1.02 15.35 -2.86
N VAL A 21 -1.40 15.56 -4.13
CA VAL A 21 -0.62 16.40 -5.04
C VAL A 21 -0.55 17.84 -4.53
N GLY A 22 -1.68 18.38 -4.07
CA GLY A 22 -1.70 19.72 -3.45
C GLY A 22 -0.76 19.77 -2.23
N TYR A 23 -0.84 18.80 -1.33
CA TYR A 23 0.07 18.73 -0.19
C TYR A 23 1.55 18.66 -0.65
N ALA A 24 1.86 17.78 -1.61
CA ALA A 24 3.23 17.62 -2.11
C ALA A 24 3.78 18.92 -2.72
N LEU A 25 2.99 19.63 -3.51
CA LEU A 25 3.43 20.86 -4.19
C LEU A 25 3.62 22.06 -3.23
N PHE A 26 2.84 22.13 -2.14
CA PHE A 26 2.87 23.29 -1.25
C PHE A 26 3.70 23.10 0.02
N PHE A 27 3.94 21.84 0.45
CA PHE A 27 4.52 21.56 1.75
C PHE A 27 5.73 20.61 1.72
N VAL A 28 6.07 20.04 0.53
CA VAL A 28 7.17 19.07 0.43
C VAL A 28 8.34 19.66 -0.34
N GLU A 29 9.48 19.70 0.32
CA GLU A 29 10.78 19.98 -0.28
C GLU A 29 11.61 18.69 -0.24
N PRO A 30 11.78 17.97 -1.37
CA PRO A 30 12.39 16.65 -1.38
C PRO A 30 13.81 16.61 -0.82
N GLU A 31 14.53 17.72 -0.90
CA GLU A 31 15.90 17.83 -0.37
C GLU A 31 15.96 17.64 1.14
N TYR A 32 14.92 18.06 1.87
CA TYR A 32 14.81 17.87 3.31
C TYR A 32 14.28 16.48 3.72
N LEU A 33 13.87 15.65 2.77
CA LEU A 33 13.43 14.29 3.05
C LEU A 33 14.58 13.29 3.17
N LEU A 34 15.81 13.67 2.84
CA LEU A 34 16.98 12.77 2.90
C LEU A 34 17.60 12.76 4.30
N ILE A 35 16.80 12.38 5.29
CA ILE A 35 17.22 12.30 6.70
C ILE A 35 17.12 10.85 7.17
N GLU A 36 18.13 10.36 7.91
CA GLU A 36 18.12 9.06 8.58
C GLU A 36 17.71 7.89 7.66
N ASP A 37 16.63 7.19 7.99
CA ASP A 37 16.15 6.01 7.26
C ASP A 37 15.80 6.31 5.78
N GLN A 38 15.35 7.52 5.46
CA GLN A 38 15.00 7.90 4.10
C GLN A 38 16.25 7.93 3.19
N ALA A 39 17.35 8.51 3.67
CA ALA A 39 18.62 8.52 2.95
C ALA A 39 19.15 7.10 2.74
N LEU A 40 19.05 6.25 3.77
CA LEU A 40 19.47 4.86 3.70
C LEU A 40 18.69 4.08 2.63
N TYR A 41 17.36 4.24 2.56
CA TYR A 41 16.55 3.56 1.53
C TYR A 41 16.91 3.98 0.11
N ILE A 42 17.22 5.25 -0.11
CA ILE A 42 17.69 5.75 -1.41
C ILE A 42 19.03 5.12 -1.78
N GLN A 43 19.99 5.12 -0.84
CA GLN A 43 21.30 4.50 -1.04
C GLN A 43 21.18 3.01 -1.38
N LEU A 44 20.40 2.26 -0.61
CA LEU A 44 20.18 0.83 -0.86
C LEU A 44 19.50 0.57 -2.22
N ALA A 45 18.59 1.45 -2.63
CA ALA A 45 17.92 1.33 -3.92
C ALA A 45 18.86 1.58 -5.11
N GLN A 46 19.79 2.52 -4.97
CA GLN A 46 20.81 2.79 -5.99
C GLN A 46 21.84 1.65 -6.11
N GLN A 47 22.17 1.01 -5.00
CA GLN A 47 23.08 -0.14 -4.98
C GLN A 47 22.42 -1.45 -5.42
N PHE A 48 21.06 -1.51 -5.42
CA PHE A 48 20.31 -2.73 -5.66
C PHE A 48 20.61 -3.44 -6.99
N PRO A 49 20.83 -2.74 -8.14
CA PRO A 49 21.16 -3.38 -9.41
C PRO A 49 22.46 -4.18 -9.36
N GLU A 50 23.43 -3.77 -8.55
CA GLU A 50 24.73 -4.41 -8.43
C GLU A 50 24.76 -5.44 -7.29
N SER A 51 24.19 -5.09 -6.13
CA SER A 51 24.24 -5.92 -4.92
C SER A 51 23.13 -6.96 -4.82
N GLY A 52 22.00 -6.71 -5.50
CA GLY A 52 20.79 -7.56 -5.46
C GLY A 52 20.21 -7.70 -4.04
N PHE A 53 19.42 -8.74 -3.85
CA PHE A 53 18.78 -9.02 -2.55
C PHE A 53 19.77 -9.26 -1.43
N LEU A 54 20.87 -9.96 -1.70
CA LEU A 54 21.85 -10.32 -0.69
C LEU A 54 22.61 -9.12 -0.12
N GLY A 55 22.86 -8.10 -0.93
CA GLY A 55 23.54 -6.89 -0.46
C GLY A 55 22.67 -6.03 0.47
N VAL A 56 21.37 -6.03 0.26
CA VAL A 56 20.43 -5.19 1.02
C VAL A 56 19.95 -5.85 2.31
N ILE A 57 19.83 -7.19 2.35
CA ILE A 57 19.18 -7.93 3.45
C ILE A 57 19.93 -7.80 4.80
N HIS A 58 21.19 -7.44 4.77
CA HIS A 58 21.98 -7.24 5.98
C HIS A 58 21.64 -5.94 6.72
N GLU A 59 21.09 -4.95 6.02
CA GLU A 59 20.77 -3.65 6.60
C GLU A 59 19.27 -3.43 6.77
N ARG A 60 18.49 -3.79 5.76
CA ARG A 60 17.02 -3.61 5.76
C ARG A 60 16.36 -4.72 4.95
N VAL A 61 15.04 -4.91 5.16
CA VAL A 61 14.25 -5.78 4.29
C VAL A 61 14.19 -5.21 2.87
N PRO A 62 14.33 -6.06 1.84
CA PRO A 62 14.62 -5.62 0.48
C PRO A 62 13.43 -5.05 -0.29
N GLY A 63 12.20 -5.18 0.20
CA GLY A 63 11.00 -4.83 -0.55
C GLY A 63 10.90 -3.36 -0.92
N TYR A 64 11.21 -2.45 -0.01
CA TYR A 64 11.14 -1.02 -0.30
C TYR A 64 12.33 -0.51 -1.14
N PRO A 65 13.59 -0.90 -0.89
CA PRO A 65 14.69 -0.64 -1.83
C PRO A 65 14.43 -1.17 -3.24
N LEU A 66 13.89 -2.38 -3.39
CA LEU A 66 13.51 -2.93 -4.69
C LEU A 66 12.43 -2.09 -5.38
N PHE A 67 11.42 -1.64 -4.63
CA PHE A 67 10.37 -0.76 -5.14
C PHE A 67 10.96 0.54 -5.69
N ILE A 68 11.82 1.23 -4.93
CA ILE A 68 12.49 2.46 -5.37
C ILE A 68 13.38 2.19 -6.58
N SER A 69 14.22 1.14 -6.56
CA SER A 69 15.09 0.75 -7.67
C SER A 69 14.32 0.48 -8.95
N SER A 70 13.13 -0.15 -8.83
CA SER A 70 12.23 -0.37 -9.98
C SER A 70 11.71 0.94 -10.55
N ILE A 71 11.37 1.92 -9.71
CA ILE A 71 10.94 3.25 -10.15
C ILE A 71 12.09 3.97 -10.87
N TYR A 72 13.29 3.92 -10.33
CA TYR A 72 14.47 4.52 -10.94
C TYR A 72 14.79 3.92 -12.31
N THR A 73 14.65 2.62 -12.45
CA THR A 73 14.88 1.92 -13.73
C THR A 73 13.89 2.36 -14.81
N VAL A 74 12.62 2.61 -14.45
CA VAL A 74 11.55 2.93 -15.42
C VAL A 74 11.45 4.43 -15.69
N PHE A 75 11.56 5.27 -14.66
CA PHE A 75 11.26 6.70 -14.73
C PHE A 75 12.49 7.59 -14.53
N GLY A 76 13.66 7.01 -14.22
CA GLY A 76 14.88 7.75 -13.90
C GLY A 76 14.99 8.14 -12.41
N GLU A 77 16.22 8.47 -11.99
CA GLU A 77 16.55 8.79 -10.61
C GLU A 77 16.06 10.19 -10.22
N SER A 78 14.86 10.22 -9.66
CA SER A 78 14.27 11.44 -9.09
C SER A 78 13.42 11.10 -7.87
N LEU A 79 13.55 11.88 -6.80
CA LEU A 79 12.74 11.73 -5.59
C LEU A 79 11.26 11.99 -5.90
N TRP A 80 10.96 12.91 -6.82
CA TRP A 80 9.61 13.18 -7.27
C TRP A 80 8.93 12.00 -7.96
N ASN A 81 9.69 11.14 -8.63
CA ASN A 81 9.16 9.92 -9.24
C ASN A 81 8.66 8.96 -8.16
N ILE A 82 9.42 8.80 -7.06
CA ILE A 82 9.02 7.96 -5.93
C ILE A 82 7.77 8.54 -5.26
N ILE A 83 7.78 9.83 -4.93
CA ILE A 83 6.66 10.54 -4.31
C ILE A 83 5.40 10.41 -5.18
N SER A 84 5.51 10.60 -6.50
CA SER A 84 4.38 10.50 -7.42
C SER A 84 3.74 9.10 -7.40
N ILE A 85 4.55 8.04 -7.43
CA ILE A 85 4.04 6.67 -7.36
C ILE A 85 3.43 6.39 -5.98
N GLN A 86 4.03 6.86 -4.89
CA GLN A 86 3.45 6.71 -3.54
C GLN A 86 2.11 7.43 -3.41
N ILE A 87 1.96 8.63 -3.96
CA ILE A 87 0.70 9.37 -4.01
C ILE A 87 -0.38 8.57 -4.77
N LEU A 88 -0.04 7.93 -5.89
CA LEU A 88 -0.97 7.09 -6.64
C LEU A 88 -1.39 5.86 -5.80
N LEU A 89 -0.46 5.18 -5.14
CA LEU A 89 -0.73 4.02 -4.28
C LEU A 89 -1.63 4.41 -3.10
N ASP A 90 -1.35 5.53 -2.46
CA ASP A 90 -2.14 5.99 -1.31
C ASP A 90 -3.54 6.47 -1.73
N SER A 91 -3.67 7.12 -2.89
CA SER A 91 -4.97 7.46 -3.48
C SER A 91 -5.79 6.21 -3.82
N ALA A 92 -5.14 5.15 -4.33
CA ALA A 92 -5.78 3.86 -4.56
C ALA A 92 -6.19 3.18 -3.23
N SER A 93 -5.40 3.34 -2.16
CA SER A 93 -5.74 2.86 -0.82
C SER A 93 -7.06 3.42 -0.32
N CYS A 94 -7.32 4.72 -0.53
CA CYS A 94 -8.59 5.36 -0.17
C CYS A 94 -9.79 4.70 -0.88
N VAL A 95 -9.61 4.36 -2.15
CA VAL A 95 -10.65 3.67 -2.93
C VAL A 95 -10.90 2.25 -2.41
N VAL A 96 -9.84 1.50 -2.11
CA VAL A 96 -9.99 0.14 -1.58
C VAL A 96 -10.67 0.15 -0.22
N ILE A 97 -10.32 1.09 0.68
CA ILE A 97 -11.01 1.29 1.97
C ILE A 97 -12.50 1.56 1.77
N ALA A 98 -12.86 2.44 0.82
CA ALA A 98 -14.26 2.72 0.50
C ALA A 98 -15.01 1.49 -0.03
N LEU A 99 -14.37 0.70 -0.88
CA LEU A 99 -14.91 -0.56 -1.40
C LEU A 99 -15.08 -1.60 -0.29
N MET A 100 -14.14 -1.68 0.67
CA MET A 100 -14.26 -2.55 1.84
C MET A 100 -15.49 -2.18 2.68
N ALA A 101 -15.66 -0.89 2.99
CA ALA A 101 -16.82 -0.42 3.75
C ALA A 101 -18.14 -0.75 3.03
N LYS A 102 -18.19 -0.57 1.72
CA LYS A 102 -19.33 -0.97 0.91
C LYS A 102 -19.59 -2.47 0.92
N SER A 103 -18.53 -3.28 0.86
CA SER A 103 -18.63 -4.75 0.88
C SER A 103 -19.15 -5.28 2.21
N LEU A 104 -18.71 -4.66 3.33
CA LEU A 104 -19.08 -5.08 4.68
C LEU A 104 -20.50 -4.64 5.08
N PHE A 105 -20.86 -3.39 4.75
CA PHE A 105 -22.07 -2.75 5.28
C PHE A 105 -23.13 -2.48 4.21
N GLY A 106 -22.87 -2.80 2.93
CA GLY A 106 -23.75 -2.46 1.80
C GLY A 106 -23.79 -0.96 1.47
N LYS A 107 -23.32 -0.12 2.38
CA LYS A 107 -23.28 1.35 2.35
C LYS A 107 -21.99 1.85 2.98
N GLY A 108 -21.77 3.16 3.05
CA GLY A 108 -20.58 3.73 3.72
C GLY A 108 -19.40 3.99 2.79
N PHE A 109 -19.50 3.74 1.48
CA PHE A 109 -18.45 4.00 0.49
C PHE A 109 -17.88 5.42 0.62
N TRP A 110 -18.74 6.43 0.57
CA TRP A 110 -18.32 7.83 0.63
C TRP A 110 -17.81 8.24 2.01
N ILE A 111 -18.40 7.73 3.09
CA ILE A 111 -17.98 8.06 4.45
C ILE A 111 -16.55 7.55 4.69
N ALA A 112 -16.31 6.25 4.46
CA ALA A 112 -15.00 5.65 4.66
C ALA A 112 -13.96 6.23 3.70
N GLY A 113 -14.35 6.44 2.43
CA GLY A 113 -13.49 7.03 1.42
C GLY A 113 -13.07 8.46 1.78
N MET A 114 -14.00 9.33 2.13
CA MET A 114 -13.68 10.72 2.48
C MET A 114 -12.87 10.84 3.77
N LEU A 115 -13.15 10.00 4.78
CA LEU A 115 -12.31 9.93 5.98
C LEU A 115 -10.86 9.53 5.65
N SER A 116 -10.65 8.64 4.69
CA SER A 116 -9.31 8.27 4.22
C SER A 116 -8.66 9.41 3.41
N VAL A 117 -9.45 10.12 2.58
CA VAL A 117 -8.95 11.26 1.78
C VAL A 117 -8.38 12.36 2.66
N ILE A 118 -9.06 12.69 3.75
CA ILE A 118 -8.65 13.76 4.67
C ILE A 118 -7.73 13.28 5.82
N ASN A 119 -7.37 12.00 5.83
CA ASN A 119 -6.49 11.45 6.87
C ASN A 119 -5.09 12.04 6.74
N LEU A 120 -4.70 12.87 7.70
CA LEU A 120 -3.44 13.61 7.66
C LEU A 120 -2.22 12.68 7.65
N ASN A 121 -2.26 11.58 8.41
CA ASN A 121 -1.15 10.62 8.43
C ASN A 121 -0.93 9.99 7.06
N MET A 122 -2.00 9.57 6.37
CA MET A 122 -1.90 9.02 5.01
C MET A 122 -1.33 10.07 4.05
N ILE A 123 -1.77 11.33 4.14
CA ILE A 123 -1.29 12.42 3.28
C ILE A 123 0.22 12.64 3.50
N ILE A 124 0.67 12.81 4.73
CA ILE A 124 2.09 13.04 5.07
C ILE A 124 2.95 11.85 4.65
N LEU A 125 2.54 10.63 5.00
CA LEU A 125 3.29 9.41 4.69
C LEU A 125 3.38 9.16 3.18
N SER A 126 2.38 9.56 2.39
CA SER A 126 2.42 9.41 0.93
C SER A 126 3.52 10.22 0.25
N THR A 127 4.03 11.24 0.93
CA THR A 127 5.13 12.09 0.44
C THR A 127 6.46 11.82 1.13
N SER A 128 6.47 11.02 2.20
CA SER A 128 7.68 10.60 2.90
C SER A 128 8.33 9.39 2.22
N LEU A 129 9.66 9.37 2.13
CA LEU A 129 10.40 8.27 1.49
C LEU A 129 10.59 7.11 2.49
N LEU A 130 9.46 6.58 2.99
CA LEU A 130 9.40 5.53 4.00
C LEU A 130 8.57 4.34 3.51
N THR A 131 8.74 3.22 4.19
CA THR A 131 8.04 1.96 3.87
C THR A 131 6.52 2.03 4.06
N ASP A 132 6.03 3.02 4.81
CA ASP A 132 4.67 3.07 5.35
C ASP A 132 3.60 3.07 4.26
N THR A 133 3.74 3.90 3.24
CA THR A 133 2.74 3.99 2.15
C THR A 133 2.63 2.70 1.36
N LEU A 134 3.77 2.12 0.96
CA LEU A 134 3.78 0.86 0.23
C LEU A 134 3.25 -0.28 1.08
N PHE A 135 3.68 -0.35 2.35
CA PHE A 135 3.19 -1.34 3.31
C PHE A 135 1.68 -1.23 3.52
N LEU A 136 1.18 -0.02 3.77
CA LEU A 136 -0.25 0.22 3.99
C LEU A 136 -1.08 -0.20 2.78
N PHE A 137 -0.66 0.15 1.57
CA PHE A 137 -1.34 -0.25 0.33
C PHE A 137 -1.45 -1.77 0.21
N LEU A 138 -0.32 -2.49 0.37
CA LEU A 138 -0.29 -3.94 0.31
C LEU A 138 -1.13 -4.59 1.42
N PHE A 139 -1.09 -4.02 2.62
CA PHE A 139 -1.86 -4.49 3.76
C PHE A 139 -3.36 -4.30 3.57
N ILE A 140 -3.79 -3.16 3.01
CA ILE A 140 -5.20 -2.92 2.67
C ILE A 140 -5.68 -3.91 1.59
N LEU A 141 -4.86 -4.18 0.57
CA LEU A 141 -5.17 -5.19 -0.46
C LEU A 141 -5.25 -6.60 0.13
N PHE A 142 -4.39 -6.93 1.09
CA PHE A 142 -4.47 -8.19 1.85
C PHE A 142 -5.80 -8.31 2.59
N ILE A 143 -6.19 -7.29 3.37
CA ILE A 143 -7.48 -7.29 4.10
C ILE A 143 -8.67 -7.34 3.14
N PHE A 144 -8.63 -6.60 2.04
CA PHE A 144 -9.67 -6.66 1.00
C PHE A 144 -9.80 -8.06 0.42
N SER A 145 -8.67 -8.71 0.10
CA SER A 145 -8.65 -10.07 -0.43
C SER A 145 -9.20 -11.09 0.58
N LEU A 146 -8.87 -10.92 1.86
CA LEU A 146 -9.42 -11.74 2.94
C LEU A 146 -10.94 -11.61 3.01
N LEU A 147 -11.47 -10.39 3.03
CA LEU A 147 -12.91 -10.14 3.04
C LEU A 147 -13.62 -10.77 1.84
N GLN A 148 -13.06 -10.60 0.64
CA GLN A 148 -13.62 -11.20 -0.57
C GLN A 148 -13.55 -12.73 -0.56
N TYR A 149 -12.50 -13.31 0.04
CA TYR A 149 -12.40 -14.76 0.22
C TYR A 149 -13.47 -15.27 1.19
N LEU A 150 -13.63 -14.65 2.35
CA LEU A 150 -14.65 -15.05 3.33
C LEU A 150 -16.10 -14.93 2.80
N GLN A 151 -16.36 -13.99 1.87
CA GLN A 151 -17.68 -13.80 1.27
C GLN A 151 -17.96 -14.71 0.08
N SER A 152 -16.95 -15.14 -0.68
CA SER A 152 -17.15 -15.84 -1.96
C SER A 152 -16.50 -17.23 -2.05
N GLU A 153 -15.63 -17.57 -1.11
CA GLU A 153 -14.81 -18.80 -1.04
C GLU A 153 -14.00 -19.11 -2.32
N ARG A 154 -13.83 -18.11 -3.19
CA ARG A 154 -13.12 -18.30 -4.47
C ARG A 154 -11.61 -18.33 -4.26
N THR A 155 -10.95 -19.38 -4.71
CA THR A 155 -9.49 -19.60 -4.60
C THR A 155 -8.65 -18.43 -5.08
N ARG A 156 -9.10 -17.67 -6.10
CA ARG A 156 -8.37 -16.48 -6.58
C ARG A 156 -8.11 -15.45 -5.47
N TRP A 157 -9.07 -15.27 -4.56
CA TRP A 157 -8.91 -14.31 -3.45
C TRP A 157 -7.94 -14.83 -2.39
N LEU A 158 -7.90 -16.15 -2.19
CA LEU A 158 -6.90 -16.77 -1.32
C LEU A 158 -5.48 -16.60 -1.89
N VAL A 159 -5.30 -16.76 -3.21
CA VAL A 159 -4.00 -16.52 -3.88
C VAL A 159 -3.57 -15.06 -3.73
N LEU A 160 -4.48 -14.11 -3.98
CA LEU A 160 -4.20 -12.67 -3.81
C LEU A 160 -3.88 -12.31 -2.36
N LEU A 161 -4.59 -12.89 -1.39
CA LEU A 161 -4.33 -12.69 0.03
C LEU A 161 -2.90 -13.12 0.39
N VAL A 162 -2.49 -14.33 -0.03
CA VAL A 162 -1.13 -14.83 0.21
C VAL A 162 -0.08 -13.96 -0.48
N LEU A 163 -0.33 -13.56 -1.71
CA LEU A 163 0.56 -12.68 -2.46
C LEU A 163 0.78 -11.34 -1.74
N PHE A 164 -0.30 -10.66 -1.35
CA PHE A 164 -0.18 -9.32 -0.75
C PHE A 164 0.43 -9.36 0.65
N ILE A 165 0.12 -10.37 1.48
CA ILE A 165 0.78 -10.47 2.79
C ILE A 165 2.26 -10.81 2.66
N SER A 166 2.65 -11.64 1.67
CA SER A 166 4.06 -11.95 1.40
C SER A 166 4.82 -10.71 0.95
N LEU A 167 4.25 -9.93 0.02
CA LEU A 167 4.84 -8.66 -0.43
C LEU A 167 4.92 -7.64 0.73
N ALA A 168 3.88 -7.53 1.56
CA ALA A 168 3.88 -6.67 2.73
C ALA A 168 4.99 -7.05 3.73
N THR A 169 5.25 -8.35 3.89
CA THR A 169 6.32 -8.86 4.77
C THR A 169 7.70 -8.51 4.23
N LEU A 170 7.90 -8.51 2.91
CA LEU A 170 9.14 -8.04 2.28
C LEU A 170 9.37 -6.54 2.44
N VAL A 171 8.31 -5.75 2.65
CA VAL A 171 8.40 -4.30 2.89
C VAL A 171 8.59 -4.00 4.38
N ARG A 172 7.90 -4.73 5.27
CA ARG A 172 7.95 -4.50 6.72
C ARG A 172 7.82 -5.82 7.49
N PRO A 173 8.85 -6.24 8.24
CA PRO A 173 8.89 -7.54 8.93
C PRO A 173 7.78 -7.71 9.98
N SER A 174 7.24 -6.60 10.51
CA SER A 174 6.18 -6.65 11.53
C SER A 174 4.94 -7.43 11.09
N SER A 175 4.66 -7.55 9.78
CA SER A 175 3.56 -8.37 9.26
C SER A 175 3.78 -9.89 9.42
N TYR A 176 5.00 -10.31 9.72
CA TYR A 176 5.30 -11.73 9.95
C TYR A 176 4.47 -12.33 11.09
N TYR A 177 4.23 -11.53 12.13
CA TYR A 177 3.42 -11.96 13.29
C TYR A 177 1.93 -12.16 12.97
N LEU A 178 1.45 -11.66 11.83
CA LEU A 178 0.06 -11.85 11.41
C LEU A 178 -0.18 -13.22 10.76
N LEU A 179 0.87 -13.88 10.23
CA LEU A 179 0.72 -15.17 9.53
C LEU A 179 0.12 -16.28 10.42
N PRO A 180 0.62 -16.54 11.65
CA PRO A 180 0.01 -17.53 12.52
C PRO A 180 -1.42 -17.18 12.92
N ILE A 181 -1.71 -15.91 13.18
CA ILE A 181 -3.06 -15.43 13.51
C ILE A 181 -4.01 -15.66 12.34
N LEU A 182 -3.58 -15.37 11.13
CA LEU A 182 -4.34 -15.60 9.91
C LEU A 182 -4.63 -17.09 9.69
N LEU A 183 -3.63 -17.95 9.85
CA LEU A 183 -3.80 -19.39 9.70
C LEU A 183 -4.81 -19.96 10.71
N ILE A 184 -4.67 -19.59 11.99
CA ILE A 184 -5.61 -20.00 13.03
C ILE A 184 -7.03 -19.49 12.71
N GLY A 185 -7.15 -18.23 12.31
CA GLY A 185 -8.43 -17.61 11.95
C GLY A 185 -9.11 -18.31 10.77
N LEU A 186 -8.40 -18.61 9.70
CA LEU A 186 -8.93 -19.29 8.52
C LEU A 186 -9.33 -20.74 8.82
N VAL A 187 -8.52 -21.47 9.59
CA VAL A 187 -8.85 -22.84 10.00
C VAL A 187 -10.09 -22.86 10.89
N SER A 188 -10.15 -21.98 11.90
CA SER A 188 -11.30 -21.88 12.80
C SER A 188 -12.58 -21.50 12.04
N TRP A 189 -12.49 -20.53 11.13
CA TRP A 189 -13.61 -20.13 10.28
C TRP A 189 -14.12 -21.30 9.43
N ARG A 190 -13.20 -22.06 8.81
CA ARG A 190 -13.57 -23.19 7.96
C ARG A 190 -14.19 -24.37 8.75
N LEU A 191 -13.73 -24.58 9.99
CA LEU A 191 -14.30 -25.61 10.88
C LEU A 191 -15.71 -25.21 11.36
N TRP A 192 -15.94 -23.93 11.59
CA TRP A 192 -17.23 -23.40 12.04
C TRP A 192 -18.31 -23.42 10.94
N HIS A 193 -17.93 -23.30 9.67
CA HIS A 193 -18.85 -23.22 8.52
C HIS A 193 -19.00 -24.58 7.77
N ARG A 194 -18.42 -25.64 8.29
CA ARG A 194 -18.68 -27.04 7.86
C ARG A 194 -19.81 -27.66 8.68
#